data_dd7d208b8cb7be218638cb13e45da1df
#
_entry.id   dd7d208b8cb7be218638cb13e45da1df
#
_cell.length_a   1.000
_cell.length_b   1.000
_cell.length_c   1.000
_cell.angle_alpha   90.00
_cell.angle_beta   90.00
_cell.angle_gamma   90.00
#
_symmetry.space_group_name_H-M   'P 1'
#
loop_
_entity.id
_entity.type
_entity.pdbx_description
1 polymer ?
#
loop_
_entity_poly.entity_id
_entity_poly.type
_entity_poly.pdbx_seq_one_letter_code
_entity_poly.pdbx_strand_id
1 'polypeptide(L)'
;ILPSGDLTNFGFAMRDKGLSQGWRGEKLDLVPLDQPEAAPVGTLERALYRPLGAQTSAVHLAGRIRNPRDEGDPVFLLGKRSSRKLVGPGLWDGLAAGMIQAGETPLEALARESQEEAGLTAFDPVKAEFLACDRISRPVRGGWMHEVSCAYAALLPEGFMPEPVDGEVDHFECVSAEEALNRIEENLMMKEAAMTLLLSIRKLL
;
A
#
# COMPACT_ATOMS: atom_id res chain seq x y z
N ILE A 1 10.36 25.32 10.51
CA ILE A 1 10.56 25.18 9.04
C ILE A 1 11.68 24.16 8.88
N LEU A 2 11.37 23.02 8.28
CA LEU A 2 12.40 22.05 7.90
C LEU A 2 13.19 22.60 6.71
N PRO A 3 14.52 22.37 6.65
CA PRO A 3 15.31 22.77 5.49
C PRO A 3 14.81 22.00 4.25
N SER A 4 14.87 22.65 3.08
CA SER A 4 14.55 22.02 1.81
C SER A 4 15.72 21.15 1.32
N GLY A 5 15.43 20.13 0.51
CA GLY A 5 16.43 19.24 -0.10
C GLY A 5 16.56 17.87 0.55
N ASP A 6 17.71 17.24 0.41
CA ASP A 6 17.97 15.93 1.00
C ASP A 6 18.23 16.05 2.51
N LEU A 7 17.32 15.53 3.32
CA LEU A 7 17.36 15.54 4.78
C LEU A 7 18.05 14.32 5.40
N THR A 8 18.90 13.63 4.66
CA THR A 8 19.59 12.40 5.13
C THR A 8 20.34 12.63 6.45
N ASN A 9 21.12 13.70 6.56
CA ASN A 9 21.87 14.00 7.80
C ASN A 9 20.96 14.30 8.99
N PHE A 10 19.85 14.98 8.77
CA PHE A 10 18.81 15.17 9.78
C PHE A 10 18.22 13.80 10.19
N GLY A 11 17.93 12.96 9.20
CA GLY A 11 17.43 11.61 9.45
C GLY A 11 18.38 10.77 10.32
N PHE A 12 19.66 10.77 10.02
CA PHE A 12 20.65 10.07 10.84
C PHE A 12 20.72 10.62 12.27
N ALA A 13 20.69 11.94 12.45
CA ALA A 13 20.67 12.54 13.78
C ALA A 13 19.42 12.14 14.59
N MET A 14 18.27 12.03 13.95
CA MET A 14 17.03 11.53 14.59
C MET A 14 17.13 10.06 14.97
N ARG A 15 17.67 9.22 14.08
CA ARG A 15 17.90 7.79 14.35
C ARG A 15 18.84 7.60 15.52
N ASP A 16 19.97 8.30 15.55
CA ASP A 16 20.99 8.17 16.59
C ASP A 16 20.49 8.62 17.97
N LYS A 17 19.45 9.48 18.00
CA LYS A 17 18.72 9.85 19.22
C LYS A 17 17.58 8.88 19.58
N GLY A 18 17.38 7.80 18.83
CA GLY A 18 16.31 6.83 19.07
C GLY A 18 14.90 7.35 18.74
N LEU A 19 14.79 8.42 17.96
CA LEU A 19 13.51 9.04 17.57
C LEU A 19 12.88 8.44 16.32
N SER A 20 13.50 7.42 15.72
CA SER A 20 12.97 6.66 14.60
C SER A 20 13.01 5.16 14.90
N GLN A 21 11.99 4.43 14.44
CA GLN A 21 11.94 2.97 14.50
C GLN A 21 11.68 2.41 13.10
N GLY A 22 12.30 1.27 12.78
CA GLY A 22 12.08 0.61 11.51
C GLY A 22 12.77 1.30 10.33
N TRP A 23 14.01 1.77 10.52
CA TRP A 23 14.85 2.32 9.45
C TRP A 23 15.05 1.30 8.33
N ARG A 24 14.75 1.69 7.09
CA ARG A 24 14.83 0.81 5.91
C ARG A 24 15.81 1.29 4.84
N GLY A 25 16.30 2.54 4.91
CA GLY A 25 17.07 3.16 3.83
C GLY A 25 16.18 3.64 2.68
N GLU A 26 14.89 3.75 2.90
CA GLU A 26 13.88 4.11 1.92
C GLU A 26 13.49 5.58 2.08
N LYS A 27 13.69 6.37 1.03
CA LYS A 27 13.33 7.79 1.01
C LYS A 27 11.97 7.99 0.37
N LEU A 28 11.18 8.86 0.99
CA LEU A 28 9.91 9.33 0.43
C LEU A 28 9.99 10.84 0.18
N ASP A 29 9.14 11.32 -0.71
CA ASP A 29 8.99 12.74 -0.99
C ASP A 29 8.31 13.47 0.17
N LEU A 30 8.91 14.54 0.65
CA LEU A 30 8.37 15.40 1.70
C LEU A 30 7.54 16.51 1.07
N VAL A 31 6.23 16.36 1.19
CA VAL A 31 5.25 17.34 0.68
C VAL A 31 4.66 18.12 1.85
N PRO A 32 4.42 19.44 1.70
CA PRO A 32 3.75 20.23 2.73
C PRO A 32 2.34 19.70 3.03
N LEU A 33 2.00 19.54 4.30
CA LEU A 33 0.75 18.93 4.74
C LEU A 33 -0.49 19.75 4.33
N ASP A 34 -0.34 21.07 4.29
CA ASP A 34 -1.38 22.03 3.86
C ASP A 34 -1.48 22.21 2.35
N GLN A 35 -0.51 21.69 1.60
CA GLN A 35 -0.44 21.75 0.13
C GLN A 35 -0.01 20.39 -0.45
N PRO A 36 -0.81 19.34 -0.28
CA PRO A 36 -0.43 17.97 -0.61
C PRO A 36 -0.21 17.69 -2.12
N GLU A 37 -0.65 18.60 -2.96
CA GLU A 37 -0.44 18.56 -4.43
C GLU A 37 0.77 19.42 -4.87
N ALA A 38 1.46 20.06 -3.90
CA ALA A 38 2.66 20.84 -4.22
C ALA A 38 3.83 19.93 -4.57
N ALA A 39 4.80 20.49 -5.29
CA ALA A 39 6.05 19.81 -5.51
C ALA A 39 6.76 19.49 -4.18
N PRO A 40 7.44 18.35 -4.07
CA PRO A 40 8.20 17.99 -2.88
C PRO A 40 9.21 19.07 -2.50
N VAL A 41 9.28 19.40 -1.21
CA VAL A 41 10.28 20.34 -0.68
C VAL A 41 11.61 19.63 -0.34
N GLY A 42 11.63 18.31 -0.39
CA GLY A 42 12.81 17.51 -0.14
C GLY A 42 12.45 16.03 -0.01
N THR A 43 13.43 15.23 0.42
CA THR A 43 13.24 13.80 0.68
C THR A 43 13.67 13.45 2.10
N LEU A 44 13.00 12.48 2.69
CA LEU A 44 13.25 12.05 4.05
C LEU A 44 13.10 10.52 4.17
N GLU A 45 13.86 9.92 5.07
CA GLU A 45 13.71 8.49 5.42
C GLU A 45 12.30 8.19 5.94
N ARG A 46 11.68 7.18 5.39
CA ARG A 46 10.32 6.69 5.70
C ARG A 46 10.04 6.53 7.20
N ALA A 47 11.02 6.04 7.97
CA ALA A 47 10.87 5.82 9.41
C ALA A 47 10.58 7.08 10.23
N LEU A 48 10.79 8.27 9.65
CA LEU A 48 10.61 9.56 10.33
C LEU A 48 9.25 10.20 10.06
N TYR A 49 8.48 9.72 9.09
CA TYR A 49 7.22 10.36 8.71
C TYR A 49 6.21 10.34 9.86
N ARG A 50 6.01 9.19 10.50
CA ARG A 50 5.08 9.08 11.65
C ARG A 50 5.51 9.89 12.86
N PRO A 51 6.79 9.84 13.33
CA PRO A 51 7.25 10.68 14.43
C PRO A 51 7.11 12.17 14.17
N LEU A 52 7.25 12.61 12.92
CA LEU A 52 7.15 14.02 12.54
C LEU A 52 5.73 14.44 12.13
N GLY A 53 4.79 13.51 12.00
CA GLY A 53 3.47 13.78 11.43
C GLY A 53 3.54 14.26 9.99
N ALA A 54 4.54 13.82 9.22
CA ALA A 54 4.66 14.14 7.81
C ALA A 54 3.74 13.26 6.96
N GLN A 55 3.32 13.76 5.78
CA GLN A 55 2.44 13.04 4.87
C GLN A 55 3.20 12.02 4.04
N THR A 56 2.68 10.79 4.00
CA THR A 56 3.08 9.74 3.06
C THR A 56 2.07 9.61 1.92
N SER A 57 2.48 8.99 0.82
CA SER A 57 1.58 8.55 -0.24
C SER A 57 1.76 7.04 -0.45
N ALA A 58 0.65 6.33 -0.66
CA ALA A 58 0.64 4.89 -0.83
C ALA A 58 -0.30 4.47 -1.96
N VAL A 59 -0.02 3.32 -2.57
CA VAL A 59 -0.86 2.66 -3.56
C VAL A 59 -1.36 1.33 -3.02
N HIS A 60 -2.58 0.95 -3.42
CA HIS A 60 -3.23 -0.30 -3.05
C HIS A 60 -3.85 -0.93 -4.29
N LEU A 61 -3.63 -2.23 -4.51
CA LEU A 61 -4.14 -2.98 -5.65
C LEU A 61 -5.14 -4.05 -5.22
N ALA A 62 -6.38 -3.93 -5.66
CA ALA A 62 -7.34 -5.02 -5.68
C ALA A 62 -7.13 -5.86 -6.96
N GLY A 63 -6.38 -6.95 -6.85
CA GLY A 63 -6.18 -7.90 -7.94
C GLY A 63 -7.38 -8.82 -8.09
N ARG A 64 -7.86 -8.97 -9.33
CA ARG A 64 -8.96 -9.87 -9.70
C ARG A 64 -8.48 -10.85 -10.75
N ILE A 65 -8.96 -12.09 -10.69
CA ILE A 65 -8.81 -13.08 -11.76
C ILE A 65 -10.19 -13.56 -12.19
N ARG A 66 -10.29 -14.09 -13.42
CA ARG A 66 -11.50 -14.82 -13.83
C ARG A 66 -11.67 -16.03 -12.93
N ASN A 67 -12.90 -16.28 -12.49
CA ASN A 67 -13.18 -17.43 -11.64
C ASN A 67 -12.83 -18.74 -12.40
N PRO A 68 -11.85 -19.51 -11.95
CA PRO A 68 -11.46 -20.75 -12.66
C PRO A 68 -12.49 -21.87 -12.56
N ARG A 69 -13.51 -21.72 -11.72
CA ARG A 69 -14.55 -22.74 -11.47
C ARG A 69 -15.89 -22.39 -12.09
N ASP A 70 -16.07 -21.15 -12.50
CA ASP A 70 -17.32 -20.64 -13.04
C ASP A 70 -17.05 -19.46 -13.97
N GLU A 71 -17.84 -19.30 -15.05
CA GLU A 71 -17.80 -18.13 -15.92
C GLU A 71 -18.46 -16.90 -15.27
N GLY A 72 -18.82 -16.98 -13.99
CA GLY A 72 -19.46 -15.94 -13.21
C GLY A 72 -18.54 -14.80 -12.76
N ASP A 73 -18.81 -14.27 -11.58
CA ASP A 73 -18.12 -13.10 -11.04
C ASP A 73 -16.62 -13.38 -10.80
N PRO A 74 -15.76 -12.38 -11.01
CA PRO A 74 -14.33 -12.52 -10.74
C PRO A 74 -14.08 -12.78 -9.26
N VAL A 75 -13.00 -13.50 -8.96
CA VAL A 75 -12.51 -13.70 -7.60
C VAL A 75 -11.39 -12.71 -7.30
N PHE A 76 -11.26 -12.33 -6.05
CA PHE A 76 -10.22 -11.43 -5.54
C PHE A 76 -9.04 -12.21 -4.98
N LEU A 77 -7.85 -11.68 -5.19
CA LEU A 77 -6.63 -12.19 -4.60
C LEU A 77 -6.30 -11.38 -3.35
N LEU A 78 -6.29 -12.03 -2.20
CA LEU A 78 -5.96 -11.42 -0.91
C LEU A 78 -4.68 -12.02 -0.36
N GLY A 79 -3.77 -11.16 0.10
CA GLY A 79 -2.54 -11.54 0.76
C GLY A 79 -2.70 -11.59 2.29
N LYS A 80 -2.26 -12.67 2.92
CA LYS A 80 -2.16 -12.77 4.39
C LYS A 80 -0.87 -12.12 4.84
N ARG A 81 -0.96 -11.02 5.57
CA ARG A 81 0.21 -10.29 6.08
C ARG A 81 0.99 -11.15 7.06
N SER A 82 2.29 -11.16 6.90
CA SER A 82 3.20 -11.89 7.80
C SER A 82 3.01 -11.46 9.26
N SER A 83 3.07 -12.41 10.15
CA SER A 83 3.04 -12.16 11.61
C SER A 83 4.21 -11.29 12.09
N ARG A 84 5.25 -11.11 11.27
CA ARG A 84 6.43 -10.26 11.56
C ARG A 84 6.22 -8.79 11.21
N LYS A 85 5.15 -8.43 10.49
CA LYS A 85 4.86 -7.03 10.13
C LYS A 85 4.57 -6.21 11.40
N LEU A 86 5.10 -5.01 11.46
CA LEU A 86 4.89 -4.09 12.60
C LEU A 86 3.46 -3.52 12.65
N VAL A 87 2.78 -3.48 11.50
CA VAL A 87 1.44 -2.93 11.35
C VAL A 87 0.53 -4.00 10.78
N GLY A 88 -0.59 -4.29 11.46
CA GLY A 88 -1.57 -5.27 11.03
C GLY A 88 -1.01 -6.68 10.81
N PRO A 89 -0.18 -7.25 11.73
CA PRO A 89 0.30 -8.61 11.58
C PRO A 89 -0.87 -9.59 11.50
N GLY A 90 -0.84 -10.50 10.54
CA GLY A 90 -1.85 -11.53 10.36
C GLY A 90 -3.21 -11.03 9.87
N LEU A 91 -3.38 -9.76 9.52
CA LEU A 91 -4.56 -9.28 8.82
C LEU A 91 -4.47 -9.64 7.31
N TRP A 92 -5.60 -9.58 6.64
CA TRP A 92 -5.65 -9.67 5.19
C TRP A 92 -5.40 -8.33 4.53
N ASP A 93 -4.73 -8.34 3.39
CA ASP A 93 -4.45 -7.17 2.56
C ASP A 93 -4.94 -7.42 1.12
N GLY A 94 -4.87 -6.40 0.27
CA GLY A 94 -5.06 -6.56 -1.17
C GLY A 94 -3.98 -7.43 -1.80
N LEU A 95 -3.89 -7.41 -3.13
CA LEU A 95 -2.85 -8.14 -3.86
C LEU A 95 -1.46 -7.56 -3.59
N ALA A 96 -1.36 -6.24 -3.60
CA ALA A 96 -0.14 -5.51 -3.30
C ALA A 96 -0.45 -4.13 -2.75
N ALA A 97 0.41 -3.63 -1.88
CA ALA A 97 0.27 -2.29 -1.31
C ALA A 97 1.60 -1.77 -0.76
N GLY A 98 1.92 -0.54 -1.10
CA GLY A 98 3.13 0.08 -0.55
C GLY A 98 3.22 1.58 -0.72
N MET A 99 4.26 2.14 -0.13
CA MET A 99 4.50 3.58 -0.19
C MET A 99 5.14 3.97 -1.52
N ILE A 100 4.73 5.13 -2.04
CA ILE A 100 5.36 5.75 -3.21
C ILE A 100 6.71 6.31 -2.77
N GLN A 101 7.80 5.82 -3.35
CA GLN A 101 9.15 6.28 -3.04
C GLN A 101 9.42 7.66 -3.67
N ALA A 102 10.50 8.32 -3.20
CA ALA A 102 10.88 9.62 -3.70
C ALA A 102 11.15 9.60 -5.22
N GLY A 103 10.44 10.46 -5.94
CA GLY A 103 10.52 10.57 -7.40
C GLY A 103 9.75 9.50 -8.17
N GLU A 104 9.06 8.58 -7.51
CA GLU A 104 8.22 7.55 -8.12
C GLU A 104 6.82 8.10 -8.44
N THR A 105 6.27 7.72 -9.56
CA THR A 105 4.84 7.92 -9.84
C THR A 105 4.00 6.83 -9.15
N PRO A 106 2.69 7.06 -8.92
CA PRO A 106 1.82 6.02 -8.36
C PRO A 106 1.79 4.71 -9.16
N LEU A 107 1.88 4.78 -10.49
CA LEU A 107 1.88 3.57 -11.33
C LEU A 107 3.21 2.82 -11.28
N GLU A 108 4.33 3.51 -11.15
CA GLU A 108 5.63 2.89 -10.94
C GLU A 108 5.69 2.18 -9.58
N ALA A 109 5.21 2.84 -8.51
CA ALA A 109 5.08 2.22 -7.20
C ALA A 109 4.16 0.99 -7.24
N LEU A 110 3.03 1.07 -7.94
CA LEU A 110 2.09 -0.04 -8.09
C LEU A 110 2.74 -1.24 -8.77
N ALA A 111 3.53 -1.01 -9.84
CA ALA A 111 4.27 -2.08 -10.54
C ALA A 111 5.32 -2.71 -9.64
N ARG A 112 6.13 -1.89 -8.96
CA ARG A 112 7.19 -2.35 -8.05
C ARG A 112 6.61 -3.20 -6.90
N GLU A 113 5.61 -2.69 -6.18
CA GLU A 113 4.99 -3.42 -5.06
C GLU A 113 4.31 -4.72 -5.53
N SER A 114 3.65 -4.70 -6.71
CA SER A 114 3.04 -5.91 -7.28
C SER A 114 4.08 -6.99 -7.59
N GLN A 115 5.28 -6.59 -8.02
CA GLN A 115 6.38 -7.53 -8.25
C GLN A 115 6.99 -8.01 -6.92
N GLU A 116 7.24 -7.11 -5.97
CA GLU A 116 7.93 -7.39 -4.70
C GLU A 116 7.07 -8.27 -3.78
N GLU A 117 5.77 -7.99 -3.65
CA GLU A 117 4.89 -8.73 -2.75
C GLU A 117 4.26 -9.97 -3.38
N ALA A 118 3.88 -9.91 -4.68
CA ALA A 118 3.07 -10.95 -5.33
C ALA A 118 3.74 -11.65 -6.53
N GLY A 119 4.98 -11.30 -6.87
CA GLY A 119 5.69 -11.89 -8.01
C GLY A 119 5.11 -11.52 -9.39
N LEU A 120 4.29 -10.46 -9.48
CA LEU A 120 3.62 -10.04 -10.70
C LEU A 120 4.56 -9.25 -11.62
N THR A 121 5.42 -9.95 -12.37
CA THR A 121 6.43 -9.36 -13.25
C THR A 121 5.90 -8.91 -14.61
N ALA A 122 4.82 -9.50 -15.10
CA ALA A 122 4.22 -9.18 -16.40
C ALA A 122 3.04 -8.20 -16.28
N PHE A 123 3.05 -7.36 -15.26
CA PHE A 123 1.99 -6.40 -15.01
C PHE A 123 2.23 -5.10 -15.77
N ASP A 124 1.24 -4.71 -16.57
CA ASP A 124 1.18 -3.38 -17.17
C ASP A 124 0.34 -2.47 -16.25
N PRO A 125 0.95 -1.62 -15.43
CA PRO A 125 0.24 -0.80 -14.45
C PRO A 125 -0.69 0.22 -15.11
N VAL A 126 -0.50 0.55 -16.38
CA VAL A 126 -1.39 1.44 -17.14
C VAL A 126 -2.78 0.82 -17.32
N LYS A 127 -2.89 -0.51 -17.26
CA LYS A 127 -4.17 -1.23 -17.31
C LYS A 127 -4.88 -1.32 -15.97
N ALA A 128 -4.26 -0.88 -14.89
CA ALA A 128 -4.94 -0.76 -13.61
C ALA A 128 -5.95 0.37 -13.64
N GLU A 129 -7.17 0.05 -13.25
CA GLU A 129 -8.23 1.04 -13.13
C GLU A 129 -8.02 1.86 -11.85
N PHE A 130 -7.87 3.17 -11.98
CA PHE A 130 -7.87 4.07 -10.83
C PHE A 130 -9.28 4.14 -10.23
N LEU A 131 -9.41 3.91 -8.93
CA LEU A 131 -10.69 3.91 -8.23
C LEU A 131 -10.92 5.22 -7.47
N ALA A 132 -9.99 5.56 -6.56
CA ALA A 132 -10.04 6.78 -5.75
C ALA A 132 -8.69 7.03 -5.07
N CYS A 133 -8.47 8.26 -4.58
CA CYS A 133 -7.50 8.55 -3.53
C CYS A 133 -8.23 9.15 -2.32
N ASP A 134 -7.87 8.67 -1.13
CA ASP A 134 -8.37 9.19 0.14
C ASP A 134 -7.24 9.74 1.00
N ARG A 135 -7.61 10.71 1.86
CA ARG A 135 -6.70 11.26 2.85
C ARG A 135 -7.00 10.68 4.22
N ILE A 136 -6.04 9.96 4.76
CA ILE A 136 -6.14 9.32 6.07
C ILE A 136 -5.34 10.13 7.06
N SER A 137 -5.96 10.50 8.18
CA SER A 137 -5.29 11.20 9.28
C SER A 137 -5.73 10.58 10.60
N ARG A 138 -4.78 9.92 11.29
CA ARG A 138 -5.09 9.23 12.55
C ARG A 138 -3.85 9.04 13.43
N PRO A 139 -4.01 8.96 14.76
CA PRO A 139 -2.92 8.54 15.63
C PRO A 139 -2.55 7.10 15.37
N VAL A 140 -1.25 6.79 15.42
CA VAL A 140 -0.69 5.45 15.29
C VAL A 140 0.43 5.27 16.32
N ARG A 141 0.86 4.01 16.52
CA ARG A 141 2.03 3.77 17.36
C ARG A 141 3.25 4.49 16.77
N GLY A 142 3.88 5.31 17.58
CA GLY A 142 5.10 6.05 17.20
C GLY A 142 4.86 7.40 16.56
N GLY A 143 3.60 7.92 16.54
CA GLY A 143 3.32 9.28 16.05
C GLY A 143 1.95 9.45 15.42
N TRP A 144 1.90 10.19 14.34
CA TRP A 144 0.68 10.47 13.59
C TRP A 144 0.84 10.04 12.14
N MET A 145 -0.15 9.37 11.59
CA MET A 145 -0.22 8.99 10.19
C MET A 145 -1.05 10.01 9.43
N HIS A 146 -0.41 10.70 8.49
CA HIS A 146 -1.06 11.41 7.41
C HIS A 146 -0.69 10.68 6.13
N GLU A 147 -1.67 10.20 5.38
CA GLU A 147 -1.43 9.41 4.18
C GLU A 147 -2.42 9.75 3.08
N VAL A 148 -1.93 9.92 1.88
CA VAL A 148 -2.74 9.88 0.66
C VAL A 148 -2.71 8.44 0.16
N SER A 149 -3.82 7.74 0.27
CA SER A 149 -3.97 6.32 -0.10
C SER A 149 -4.72 6.23 -1.42
N CYS A 150 -4.05 5.79 -2.48
CA CYS A 150 -4.61 5.66 -3.82
C CYS A 150 -4.95 4.21 -4.14
N ALA A 151 -6.23 3.96 -4.43
CA ALA A 151 -6.80 2.65 -4.69
C ALA A 151 -6.86 2.37 -6.20
N TYR A 152 -6.45 1.19 -6.59
CA TYR A 152 -6.48 0.67 -7.95
C TYR A 152 -7.11 -0.73 -7.99
N ALA A 153 -7.70 -1.10 -9.13
CA ALA A 153 -8.14 -2.45 -9.41
C ALA A 153 -7.58 -2.94 -10.74
N ALA A 154 -7.25 -4.21 -10.84
CA ALA A 154 -6.83 -4.80 -12.09
C ALA A 154 -7.39 -6.22 -12.27
N LEU A 155 -7.81 -6.54 -13.50
CA LEU A 155 -7.99 -7.90 -13.94
C LEU A 155 -6.63 -8.44 -14.37
N LEU A 156 -6.17 -9.48 -13.69
CA LEU A 156 -4.85 -10.03 -13.87
C LEU A 156 -4.80 -11.02 -15.04
N PRO A 157 -3.61 -11.31 -15.59
CA PRO A 157 -3.45 -12.29 -16.66
C PRO A 157 -4.06 -13.65 -16.29
N GLU A 158 -4.59 -14.32 -17.30
CA GLU A 158 -5.11 -15.70 -17.12
C GLU A 158 -4.01 -16.62 -16.64
N GLY A 159 -4.32 -17.45 -15.64
CA GLY A 159 -3.38 -18.39 -15.03
C GLY A 159 -2.38 -17.75 -14.07
N PHE A 160 -2.43 -16.45 -13.84
CA PHE A 160 -1.58 -15.84 -12.82
C PHE A 160 -1.99 -16.31 -11.42
N MET A 161 -1.00 -16.78 -10.68
CA MET A 161 -1.13 -17.09 -9.25
C MET A 161 -0.04 -16.31 -8.50
N PRO A 162 -0.39 -15.50 -7.50
CA PRO A 162 0.60 -14.74 -6.75
C PRO A 162 1.44 -15.66 -5.86
N GLU A 163 2.71 -15.34 -5.76
CA GLU A 163 3.66 -16.00 -4.86
C GLU A 163 4.27 -14.99 -3.90
N PRO A 164 4.34 -15.29 -2.59
CA PRO A 164 5.04 -14.42 -1.64
C PRO A 164 6.53 -14.35 -1.96
N VAL A 165 7.07 -13.13 -2.19
CA VAL A 165 8.47 -12.97 -2.63
C VAL A 165 9.35 -12.41 -1.51
N ASP A 166 8.94 -11.32 -0.87
CA ASP A 166 9.75 -10.55 0.08
C ASP A 166 9.61 -10.96 1.55
N GLY A 167 8.66 -11.88 1.84
CA GLY A 167 8.33 -12.34 3.19
C GLY A 167 7.46 -11.36 3.99
N GLU A 168 6.90 -10.34 3.36
CA GLU A 168 5.89 -9.46 3.95
C GLU A 168 4.49 -10.07 3.90
N VAL A 169 4.26 -11.00 2.96
CA VAL A 169 3.04 -11.81 2.82
C VAL A 169 3.38 -13.27 3.16
N ASP A 170 2.53 -13.94 3.94
CA ASP A 170 2.70 -15.36 4.28
C ASP A 170 2.15 -16.26 3.15
N HIS A 171 0.98 -15.95 2.62
CA HIS A 171 0.32 -16.65 1.51
C HIS A 171 -0.79 -15.80 0.89
N PHE A 172 -1.27 -16.23 -0.28
CA PHE A 172 -2.41 -15.63 -0.96
C PHE A 172 -3.59 -16.58 -1.01
N GLU A 173 -4.80 -16.02 -1.02
CA GLU A 173 -6.05 -16.75 -1.24
C GLU A 173 -6.89 -16.11 -2.32
N CYS A 174 -7.60 -16.97 -3.09
CA CYS A 174 -8.64 -16.57 -4.03
C CYS A 174 -9.98 -16.60 -3.29
N VAL A 175 -10.67 -15.48 -3.22
CA VAL A 175 -11.93 -15.36 -2.50
C VAL A 175 -13.02 -14.74 -3.38
N SER A 176 -14.28 -15.12 -3.15
CA SER A 176 -15.42 -14.44 -3.74
C SER A 176 -15.60 -13.03 -3.18
N ALA A 177 -16.41 -12.21 -3.85
CA ALA A 177 -16.79 -10.91 -3.32
C ALA A 177 -17.49 -11.03 -1.96
N GLU A 178 -18.38 -12.02 -1.79
CA GLU A 178 -19.08 -12.28 -0.54
C GLU A 178 -18.09 -12.62 0.59
N GLU A 179 -17.15 -13.52 0.35
CA GLU A 179 -16.14 -13.89 1.35
C GLU A 179 -15.22 -12.70 1.71
N ALA A 180 -14.87 -11.86 0.73
CA ALA A 180 -14.10 -10.64 0.98
C ALA A 180 -14.88 -9.66 1.88
N LEU A 181 -16.19 -9.48 1.62
CA LEU A 181 -17.07 -8.66 2.46
C LEU A 181 -17.18 -9.19 3.88
N ASN A 182 -17.35 -10.51 4.07
CA ASN A 182 -17.37 -11.13 5.38
C ASN A 182 -16.09 -10.86 6.17
N ARG A 183 -14.90 -10.97 5.52
CA ARG A 183 -13.62 -10.62 6.17
C ARG A 183 -13.53 -9.14 6.57
N ILE A 184 -14.14 -8.25 5.81
CA ILE A 184 -14.22 -6.81 6.16
C ILE A 184 -15.11 -6.62 7.40
N GLU A 185 -16.30 -7.22 7.42
CA GLU A 185 -17.25 -7.14 8.55
C GLU A 185 -16.66 -7.70 9.85
N GLU A 186 -15.90 -8.79 9.75
CA GLU A 186 -15.21 -9.41 10.88
C GLU A 186 -13.95 -8.65 11.33
N ASN A 187 -13.60 -7.52 10.69
CA ASN A 187 -12.38 -6.74 10.95
C ASN A 187 -11.07 -7.53 10.77
N LEU A 188 -11.05 -8.47 9.86
CA LEU A 188 -9.89 -9.30 9.53
C LEU A 188 -8.98 -8.68 8.46
N MET A 189 -9.31 -7.50 7.94
CA MET A 189 -8.58 -6.85 6.87
C MET A 189 -7.91 -5.54 7.30
N MET A 190 -6.82 -5.18 6.60
CA MET A 190 -6.30 -3.82 6.64
C MET A 190 -7.35 -2.83 6.14
N LYS A 191 -7.47 -1.68 6.79
CA LYS A 191 -8.53 -0.70 6.47
C LYS A 191 -8.44 -0.17 5.05
N GLU A 192 -7.22 0.13 4.63
CA GLU A 192 -6.92 0.66 3.30
C GLU A 192 -7.22 -0.40 2.21
N ALA A 193 -6.90 -1.67 2.48
CA ALA A 193 -7.25 -2.79 1.61
C ALA A 193 -8.77 -3.03 1.56
N ALA A 194 -9.44 -2.98 2.69
CA ALA A 194 -10.90 -3.11 2.77
C ALA A 194 -11.59 -2.03 1.92
N MET A 195 -11.14 -0.78 2.01
CA MET A 195 -11.67 0.31 1.19
C MET A 195 -11.42 0.08 -0.31
N THR A 196 -10.20 -0.29 -0.68
CA THR A 196 -9.84 -0.60 -2.08
C THR A 196 -10.73 -1.72 -2.65
N LEU A 197 -10.95 -2.78 -1.87
CA LEU A 197 -11.84 -3.88 -2.23
C LEU A 197 -13.29 -3.44 -2.40
N LEU A 198 -13.84 -2.69 -1.45
CA LEU A 198 -15.22 -2.18 -1.54
C LEU A 198 -15.41 -1.33 -2.79
N LEU A 199 -14.47 -0.45 -3.12
CA LEU A 199 -14.48 0.34 -4.34
C LEU A 199 -14.43 -0.54 -5.59
N SER A 200 -13.60 -1.58 -5.58
CA SER A 200 -13.47 -2.53 -6.69
C SER A 200 -14.73 -3.37 -6.87
N ILE A 201 -15.34 -3.88 -5.79
CA ILE A 201 -16.59 -4.65 -5.84
C ILE A 201 -17.73 -3.78 -6.38
N ARG A 202 -17.85 -2.53 -5.87
CA ARG A 202 -18.88 -1.59 -6.34
C ARG A 202 -18.82 -1.33 -7.85
N LYS A 203 -17.65 -1.41 -8.46
CA LYS A 203 -17.48 -1.22 -9.92
C LYS A 203 -17.95 -2.43 -10.74
N LEU A 204 -18.17 -3.57 -10.09
CA LEU A 204 -18.69 -4.78 -10.75
C LEU A 204 -20.21 -4.87 -10.72
N LEU A 205 -20.87 -4.10 -9.84
CA LEU A 205 -22.33 -3.98 -9.73
C LEU A 205 -22.88 -2.93 -10.71
#